data_64ba2e5bdbf68a9a2f30d86b909b52df
#
_entry.id   64ba2e5bdbf68a9a2f30d86b909b52df
#
_cell.length_a   1.000
_cell.length_b   1.000
_cell.length_c   1.000
_cell.angle_alpha   90.00
_cell.angle_beta   90.00
_cell.angle_gamma   90.00
#
_symmetry.space_group_name_H-M   'P 1'
#
loop_
_entity.id
_entity.type
_entity.pdbx_description
1 polymer ?
#
loop_
_entity_poly.entity_id
_entity_poly.type
_entity_poly.pdbx_seq_one_letter_code
_entity_poly.pdbx_strand_id
1 'polypeptide(L)'
;STYLIHKANFVACHNPSYVRKYNMVQELVDGGTFLLNCPWDMEGLEKHLPGQVKAFIANHNIKFYIIDGVKIGIETGMGPTRINTILQSAFFKLADIIPEAQAIELMKAAAKATYGRKGDDVVAKNWAAIDEGAKQVVEVTVPESWKDAADEGLTMTHATSGRQDAIDFVNNIQAKVSAQEGNSLPVSAFTEYVD
;
A
#
# COMPACT_ATOMS: atom_id res chain seq x y z
N SER A 1 14.51 -25.86 5.45
CA SER A 1 13.54 -25.44 4.45
C SER A 1 14.03 -24.18 3.78
N THR A 2 14.32 -24.30 2.51
CA THR A 2 14.70 -23.18 1.69
C THR A 2 13.45 -22.35 1.38
N TYR A 3 13.34 -21.21 2.02
CA TYR A 3 12.34 -20.23 1.62
C TYR A 3 12.80 -19.60 0.32
N LEU A 4 12.03 -19.79 -0.74
CA LEU A 4 12.14 -18.96 -1.92
C LEU A 4 11.64 -17.58 -1.53
N ILE A 5 12.59 -16.68 -1.26
CA ILE A 5 12.25 -15.28 -1.02
C ILE A 5 11.94 -14.66 -2.36
N HIS A 6 10.66 -14.48 -2.65
CA HIS A 6 10.24 -13.73 -3.82
C HIS A 6 10.44 -12.24 -3.56
N LYS A 7 11.39 -11.65 -4.26
CA LYS A 7 11.54 -10.21 -4.23
C LYS A 7 10.37 -9.56 -4.96
N ALA A 8 9.75 -8.59 -4.32
CA ALA A 8 8.59 -7.90 -4.84
C ALA A 8 8.98 -6.55 -5.44
N ASN A 9 8.22 -6.10 -6.45
CA ASN A 9 8.35 -4.75 -7.01
C ASN A 9 7.59 -3.73 -6.17
N PHE A 10 6.60 -4.16 -5.41
CA PHE A 10 5.71 -3.29 -4.65
C PHE A 10 5.31 -3.97 -3.35
N VAL A 11 5.39 -3.23 -2.25
CA VAL A 11 4.88 -3.64 -0.94
C VAL A 11 4.03 -2.52 -0.37
N ALA A 12 2.82 -2.85 0.08
CA ALA A 12 1.96 -1.93 0.80
C ALA A 12 1.78 -2.42 2.23
N CYS A 13 1.90 -1.51 3.19
CA CYS A 13 1.71 -1.79 4.60
C CYS A 13 0.52 -0.99 5.13
N HIS A 14 -0.54 -1.67 5.57
CA HIS A 14 -1.76 -1.01 6.06
C HIS A 14 -1.68 -0.60 7.53
N ASN A 15 -0.81 -1.23 8.31
CA ASN A 15 -0.67 -0.93 9.74
C ASN A 15 0.73 -0.38 10.02
N PRO A 16 0.84 0.89 10.46
CA PRO A 16 2.14 1.51 10.66
C PRO A 16 3.00 0.82 11.74
N SER A 17 2.37 0.13 12.69
CA SER A 17 3.13 -0.60 13.73
C SER A 17 3.93 -1.77 13.16
N TYR A 18 3.58 -2.27 11.99
CA TYR A 18 4.23 -3.42 11.37
C TYR A 18 5.65 -3.12 10.88
N VAL A 19 6.00 -1.86 10.69
CA VAL A 19 7.37 -1.50 10.28
C VAL A 19 8.43 -1.90 11.32
N ARG A 20 8.02 -2.07 12.58
CA ARG A 20 8.91 -2.50 13.66
C ARG A 20 8.81 -4.00 13.96
N LYS A 21 7.82 -4.69 13.39
CA LYS A 21 7.56 -6.11 13.66
C LYS A 21 7.97 -7.03 12.52
N TYR A 22 7.84 -6.58 11.27
CA TYR A 22 7.98 -7.43 10.10
C TYR A 22 9.00 -6.89 9.11
N ASN A 23 9.79 -7.79 8.53
CA ASN A 23 10.72 -7.50 7.43
C ASN A 23 9.96 -7.43 6.11
N MET A 24 9.31 -6.30 5.85
CA MET A 24 8.54 -6.12 4.62
C MET A 24 9.35 -5.43 3.53
N VAL A 25 10.02 -4.36 3.90
CA VAL A 25 10.76 -3.50 2.98
C VAL A 25 11.97 -4.24 2.40
N GLN A 26 12.62 -5.06 3.21
CA GLN A 26 13.84 -5.77 2.83
C GLN A 26 13.61 -6.82 1.74
N GLU A 27 12.37 -7.11 1.42
CA GLU A 27 12.04 -8.04 0.33
C GLU A 27 11.74 -7.34 -0.99
N LEU A 28 11.85 -6.02 -1.03
CA LEU A 28 11.72 -5.27 -2.27
C LEU A 28 12.98 -5.40 -3.13
N VAL A 29 12.77 -5.44 -4.44
CA VAL A 29 13.88 -5.30 -5.40
C VAL A 29 14.44 -3.87 -5.32
N ASP A 30 15.67 -3.67 -5.76
CA ASP A 30 16.23 -2.31 -5.90
C ASP A 30 15.33 -1.48 -6.81
N GLY A 31 15.04 -0.26 -6.37
CA GLY A 31 14.13 0.62 -7.11
C GLY A 31 12.64 0.27 -6.96
N GLY A 32 12.32 -0.71 -6.13
CA GLY A 32 10.92 -1.06 -5.84
C GLY A 32 10.18 0.03 -5.09
N THR A 33 8.88 -0.15 -4.90
CA THR A 33 8.01 0.84 -4.27
C THR A 33 7.47 0.34 -2.95
N PHE A 34 7.56 1.17 -1.91
CA PHE A 34 6.98 0.92 -0.61
C PHE A 34 5.92 1.98 -0.30
N LEU A 35 4.69 1.53 -0.07
CA LEU A 35 3.56 2.38 0.33
C LEU A 35 3.20 2.08 1.78
N LEU A 36 3.30 3.08 2.64
CA LEU A 36 2.98 2.95 4.05
C LEU A 36 1.75 3.78 4.41
N ASN A 37 0.75 3.12 4.98
CA ASN A 37 -0.36 3.82 5.63
C ASN A 37 0.10 4.28 7.00
N CYS A 38 0.19 5.58 7.20
CA CYS A 38 0.59 6.15 8.48
C CYS A 38 0.10 7.59 8.60
N PRO A 39 -0.02 8.09 9.85
CA PRO A 39 -0.37 9.50 10.08
C PRO A 39 0.85 10.42 10.15
N TRP A 40 2.05 9.89 9.93
CA TRP A 40 3.29 10.60 10.21
C TRP A 40 3.68 11.57 9.09
N ASP A 41 4.21 12.71 9.50
CA ASP A 41 4.98 13.60 8.66
C ASP A 41 6.45 13.17 8.65
N MET A 42 7.33 13.98 8.08
CA MET A 42 8.75 13.65 8.01
C MET A 42 9.38 13.45 9.39
N GLU A 43 9.02 14.29 10.35
CA GLU A 43 9.49 14.16 11.74
C GLU A 43 9.03 12.84 12.37
N GLY A 44 7.76 12.48 12.16
CA GLY A 44 7.21 11.20 12.63
C GLY A 44 7.89 10.00 11.98
N LEU A 45 8.18 10.07 10.69
CA LEU A 45 8.90 9.01 9.99
C LEU A 45 10.31 8.83 10.56
N GLU A 46 11.03 9.93 10.81
CA GLU A 46 12.35 9.87 11.45
C GLU A 46 12.30 9.18 12.80
N LYS A 47 11.25 9.45 13.57
CA LYS A 47 11.10 8.91 14.92
C LYS A 47 10.67 7.44 14.93
N HIS A 48 9.75 7.07 14.05
CA HIS A 48 9.06 5.77 14.13
C HIS A 48 9.65 4.68 13.25
N LEU A 49 10.28 5.03 12.13
CA LEU A 49 10.89 4.02 11.27
C LEU A 49 12.17 3.49 11.91
N PRO A 50 12.35 2.16 11.98
CA PRO A 50 13.60 1.58 12.44
C PRO A 50 14.78 2.00 11.56
N GLY A 51 15.97 2.11 12.17
CA GLY A 51 17.17 2.48 11.43
C GLY A 51 17.47 1.56 10.26
N GLN A 52 17.31 0.25 10.44
CA GLN A 52 17.52 -0.74 9.38
C GLN A 52 16.53 -0.59 8.22
N VAL A 53 15.30 -0.14 8.49
CA VAL A 53 14.31 0.13 7.45
C VAL A 53 14.71 1.40 6.68
N LYS A 54 15.09 2.45 7.39
CA LYS A 54 15.56 3.71 6.77
C LYS A 54 16.77 3.45 5.88
N ALA A 55 17.75 2.71 6.38
CA ALA A 55 18.96 2.38 5.63
C ALA A 55 18.65 1.56 4.38
N PHE A 56 17.76 0.60 4.47
CA PHE A 56 17.37 -0.21 3.32
C PHE A 56 16.71 0.67 2.24
N ILE A 57 15.76 1.49 2.63
CA ILE A 57 15.07 2.40 1.69
C ILE A 57 16.08 3.28 0.95
N ALA A 58 17.01 3.88 1.69
CA ALA A 58 17.99 4.80 1.11
C ALA A 58 19.03 4.08 0.22
N ASN A 59 19.54 2.93 0.66
CA ASN A 59 20.62 2.23 -0.04
C ASN A 59 20.15 1.42 -1.24
N HIS A 60 18.88 1.04 -1.28
CA HIS A 60 18.31 0.25 -2.39
C HIS A 60 17.43 1.07 -3.32
N ASN A 61 17.48 2.39 -3.21
CA ASN A 61 16.71 3.31 -4.06
C ASN A 61 15.21 3.00 -4.07
N ILE A 62 14.66 2.66 -2.91
CA ILE A 62 13.25 2.37 -2.78
C ILE A 62 12.44 3.66 -2.92
N LYS A 63 11.42 3.62 -3.77
CA LYS A 63 10.45 4.71 -3.91
C LYS A 63 9.48 4.60 -2.74
N PHE A 64 9.57 5.55 -1.83
CA PHE A 64 8.79 5.51 -0.59
C PHE A 64 7.65 6.51 -0.65
N TYR A 65 6.43 6.01 -0.42
CA TYR A 65 5.20 6.80 -0.41
C TYR A 65 4.46 6.57 0.89
N ILE A 66 3.77 7.61 1.35
CA ILE A 66 2.90 7.54 2.51
C ILE A 66 1.50 8.01 2.16
N ILE A 67 0.53 7.52 2.91
CA ILE A 67 -0.87 7.92 2.82
C ILE A 67 -1.50 7.78 4.20
N ASP A 68 -2.31 8.75 4.60
CA ASP A 68 -3.09 8.64 5.84
C ASP A 68 -4.49 8.10 5.52
N GLY A 69 -4.58 6.79 5.41
CA GLY A 69 -5.83 6.11 5.07
C GLY A 69 -6.89 6.23 6.15
N VAL A 70 -6.50 6.33 7.41
CA VAL A 70 -7.44 6.54 8.52
C VAL A 70 -8.13 7.90 8.40
N LYS A 71 -7.35 8.94 8.17
CA LYS A 71 -7.87 10.30 7.97
C LYS A 71 -8.81 10.35 6.77
N ILE A 72 -8.39 9.79 5.64
CA ILE A 72 -9.20 9.74 4.42
C ILE A 72 -10.50 8.96 4.67
N GLY A 73 -10.43 7.83 5.37
CA GLY A 73 -11.61 7.06 5.70
C GLY A 73 -12.62 7.85 6.52
N ILE A 74 -12.15 8.61 7.50
CA ILE A 74 -13.00 9.47 8.32
C ILE A 74 -13.61 10.61 7.47
N GLU A 75 -12.78 11.30 6.69
CA GLU A 75 -13.22 12.43 5.86
C GLU A 75 -14.25 12.04 4.81
N THR A 76 -14.15 10.84 4.26
CA THR A 76 -15.05 10.34 3.21
C THR A 76 -16.26 9.59 3.75
N GLY A 77 -16.35 9.40 5.06
CA GLY A 77 -17.44 8.69 5.70
C GLY A 77 -17.32 7.17 5.67
N MET A 78 -16.21 6.62 5.18
CA MET A 78 -15.94 5.18 5.19
C MET A 78 -15.60 4.64 6.58
N GLY A 79 -15.12 5.50 7.45
CA GLY A 79 -14.66 5.14 8.79
C GLY A 79 -13.18 4.80 8.84
N PRO A 80 -12.61 4.73 10.07
CA PRO A 80 -11.16 4.61 10.26
C PRO A 80 -10.59 3.24 9.94
N THR A 81 -11.42 2.22 9.78
CA THR A 81 -10.97 0.83 9.56
C THR A 81 -11.03 0.38 8.10
N ARG A 82 -11.68 1.15 7.23
CA ARG A 82 -11.90 0.79 5.83
C ARG A 82 -10.82 1.37 4.91
N ILE A 83 -9.57 1.01 5.16
CA ILE A 83 -8.44 1.59 4.44
C ILE A 83 -8.04 0.81 3.18
N ASN A 84 -8.54 -0.41 2.99
CA ASN A 84 -8.13 -1.24 1.85
C ASN A 84 -8.45 -0.59 0.49
N THR A 85 -9.63 -0.02 0.34
CA THR A 85 -10.03 0.69 -0.89
C THR A 85 -9.10 1.88 -1.16
N ILE A 86 -8.72 2.59 -0.12
CA ILE A 86 -7.84 3.76 -0.20
C ILE A 86 -6.43 3.34 -0.63
N LEU A 87 -5.89 2.28 -0.01
CA LEU A 87 -4.57 1.75 -0.39
C LEU A 87 -4.58 1.19 -1.81
N GLN A 88 -5.65 0.55 -2.21
CA GLN A 88 -5.81 0.02 -3.56
C GLN A 88 -5.79 1.14 -4.60
N SER A 89 -6.49 2.24 -4.33
CA SER A 89 -6.49 3.41 -5.20
C SER A 89 -5.09 4.01 -5.33
N ALA A 90 -4.40 4.18 -4.22
CA ALA A 90 -3.01 4.66 -4.21
C ALA A 90 -2.09 3.70 -4.99
N PHE A 91 -2.27 2.40 -4.81
CA PHE A 91 -1.50 1.39 -5.54
C PHE A 91 -1.64 1.55 -7.06
N PHE A 92 -2.87 1.67 -7.56
CA PHE A 92 -3.10 1.80 -8.99
C PHE A 92 -2.47 3.07 -9.57
N LYS A 93 -2.47 4.14 -8.80
CA LYS A 93 -1.77 5.36 -9.21
C LYS A 93 -0.26 5.15 -9.30
N LEU A 94 0.33 4.51 -8.29
CA LEU A 94 1.79 4.36 -8.19
C LEU A 94 2.35 3.28 -9.11
N ALA A 95 1.59 2.22 -9.34
CA ALA A 95 2.05 1.09 -10.15
C ALA A 95 2.11 1.41 -11.64
N ASP A 96 1.36 2.41 -12.09
CA ASP A 96 1.34 2.88 -13.48
C ASP A 96 1.13 1.75 -14.52
N ILE A 97 0.27 0.80 -14.15
CA ILE A 97 -0.04 -0.36 -15.00
C ILE A 97 -0.99 0.03 -16.13
N ILE A 98 -1.95 0.91 -15.79
CA ILE A 98 -2.91 1.51 -16.72
C ILE A 98 -3.03 3.00 -16.42
N PRO A 99 -3.56 3.82 -17.33
CA PRO A 99 -3.77 5.24 -17.04
C PRO A 99 -4.58 5.44 -15.76
N GLU A 100 -4.19 6.40 -14.94
CA GLU A 100 -4.82 6.68 -13.65
C GLU A 100 -6.33 6.83 -13.75
N ALA A 101 -6.80 7.62 -14.72
CA ALA A 101 -8.24 7.85 -14.91
C ALA A 101 -8.99 6.55 -15.18
N GLN A 102 -8.42 5.65 -15.96
CA GLN A 102 -9.02 4.35 -16.27
C GLN A 102 -9.06 3.46 -15.02
N ALA A 103 -7.98 3.45 -14.22
CA ALA A 103 -7.93 2.69 -12.98
C ALA A 103 -9.01 3.17 -12.00
N ILE A 104 -9.18 4.47 -11.85
CA ILE A 104 -10.20 5.08 -10.99
C ILE A 104 -11.61 4.67 -11.44
N GLU A 105 -11.89 4.72 -12.74
CA GLU A 105 -13.18 4.30 -13.27
C GLU A 105 -13.47 2.83 -13.03
N LEU A 106 -12.48 1.96 -13.21
CA LEU A 106 -12.62 0.53 -12.95
C LEU A 106 -12.91 0.26 -11.48
N MET A 107 -12.20 0.94 -10.58
CA MET A 107 -12.44 0.80 -9.14
C MET A 107 -13.83 1.30 -8.75
N LYS A 108 -14.27 2.42 -9.30
CA LYS A 108 -15.61 2.96 -9.04
C LYS A 108 -16.70 2.03 -9.54
N ALA A 109 -16.53 1.45 -10.71
CA ALA A 109 -17.48 0.47 -11.25
C ALA A 109 -17.55 -0.78 -10.37
N ALA A 110 -16.40 -1.28 -9.90
CA ALA A 110 -16.34 -2.43 -9.00
C ALA A 110 -17.02 -2.14 -7.66
N ALA A 111 -16.81 -0.95 -7.10
CA ALA A 111 -17.45 -0.53 -5.85
C ALA A 111 -18.97 -0.43 -6.03
N LYS A 112 -19.44 0.11 -7.15
CA LYS A 112 -20.87 0.19 -7.44
C LYS A 112 -21.49 -1.21 -7.58
N ALA A 113 -20.79 -2.13 -8.23
CA ALA A 113 -21.26 -3.51 -8.37
C ALA A 113 -21.37 -4.20 -7.00
N THR A 114 -20.42 -3.96 -6.11
CA THR A 114 -20.37 -4.59 -4.79
C THR A 114 -21.36 -3.96 -3.81
N TYR A 115 -21.46 -2.64 -3.78
CA TYR A 115 -22.18 -1.90 -2.74
C TYR A 115 -23.46 -1.22 -3.22
N GLY A 116 -23.80 -1.33 -4.50
CA GLY A 116 -24.98 -0.64 -5.06
C GLY A 116 -26.29 -0.98 -4.37
N ARG A 117 -26.41 -2.22 -3.87
CA ARG A 117 -27.61 -2.66 -3.13
C ARG A 117 -27.74 -2.03 -1.75
N LYS A 118 -26.64 -1.50 -1.21
CA LYS A 118 -26.64 -0.84 0.11
C LYS A 118 -27.04 0.62 0.04
N GLY A 119 -27.23 1.17 -1.15
CA GLY A 119 -27.68 2.51 -1.39
C GLY A 119 -26.65 3.40 -2.04
N ASP A 120 -27.11 4.49 -2.65
CA ASP A 120 -26.27 5.43 -3.40
C ASP A 120 -25.30 6.19 -2.51
N ASP A 121 -25.64 6.41 -1.25
CA ASP A 121 -24.77 7.07 -0.28
C ASP A 121 -23.54 6.21 0.07
N VAL A 122 -23.71 4.90 0.16
CA VAL A 122 -22.58 3.96 0.38
C VAL A 122 -21.66 3.97 -0.83
N VAL A 123 -22.21 3.94 -2.03
CA VAL A 123 -21.44 4.02 -3.27
C VAL A 123 -20.68 5.34 -3.34
N ALA A 124 -21.32 6.46 -3.02
CA ALA A 124 -20.69 7.78 -3.04
C ALA A 124 -19.52 7.88 -2.07
N LYS A 125 -19.63 7.32 -0.87
CA LYS A 125 -18.54 7.27 0.10
C LYS A 125 -17.36 6.45 -0.42
N ASN A 126 -17.63 5.30 -1.01
CA ASN A 126 -16.59 4.49 -1.63
C ASN A 126 -15.88 5.23 -2.77
N TRP A 127 -16.66 5.91 -3.61
CA TRP A 127 -16.09 6.69 -4.72
C TRP A 127 -15.22 7.83 -4.21
N ALA A 128 -15.66 8.54 -3.16
CA ALA A 128 -14.86 9.60 -2.54
C ALA A 128 -13.55 9.04 -1.98
N ALA A 129 -13.58 7.87 -1.34
CA ALA A 129 -12.38 7.22 -0.82
C ALA A 129 -11.41 6.84 -1.94
N ILE A 130 -11.92 6.35 -3.07
CA ILE A 130 -11.11 6.02 -4.23
C ILE A 130 -10.41 7.28 -4.77
N ASP A 131 -11.15 8.37 -4.96
CA ASP A 131 -10.59 9.63 -5.46
C ASP A 131 -9.53 10.17 -4.50
N GLU A 132 -9.80 10.18 -3.21
CA GLU A 132 -8.89 10.74 -2.21
C GLU A 132 -7.65 9.87 -2.02
N GLY A 133 -7.78 8.55 -2.15
CA GLY A 133 -6.63 7.64 -2.11
C GLY A 133 -5.62 7.94 -3.20
N ALA A 134 -6.08 8.18 -4.42
CA ALA A 134 -5.22 8.57 -5.53
C ALA A 134 -4.65 9.98 -5.37
N LYS A 135 -5.43 10.90 -4.78
CA LYS A 135 -5.05 12.31 -4.64
C LYS A 135 -4.07 12.56 -3.50
N GLN A 136 -4.24 11.87 -2.36
CA GLN A 136 -3.53 12.20 -1.13
C GLN A 136 -2.29 11.34 -0.88
N VAL A 137 -1.96 10.38 -1.72
CA VAL A 137 -0.69 9.66 -1.61
C VAL A 137 0.47 10.60 -1.92
N VAL A 138 1.50 10.57 -1.08
CA VAL A 138 2.62 11.53 -1.13
C VAL A 138 3.93 10.78 -1.22
N GLU A 139 4.81 11.20 -2.11
CA GLU A 139 6.19 10.70 -2.16
C GLU A 139 7.01 11.31 -1.03
N VAL A 140 7.76 10.46 -0.35
CA VAL A 140 8.72 10.89 0.67
C VAL A 140 10.06 11.17 0.02
N THR A 141 10.60 12.36 0.22
CA THR A 141 11.99 12.68 -0.16
C THR A 141 12.90 12.02 0.86
N VAL A 142 13.55 10.93 0.48
CA VAL A 142 14.39 10.14 1.38
C VAL A 142 15.67 10.93 1.71
N PRO A 143 15.91 11.23 3.00
CA PRO A 143 17.13 11.96 3.40
C PRO A 143 18.39 11.13 3.16
N GLU A 144 19.46 11.78 2.75
CA GLU A 144 20.78 11.15 2.60
C GLU A 144 21.28 10.52 3.90
N SER A 145 20.93 11.13 5.04
CA SER A 145 21.32 10.62 6.36
C SER A 145 20.76 9.22 6.65
N TRP A 146 19.70 8.80 5.95
CA TRP A 146 19.14 7.46 6.15
C TRP A 146 20.07 6.35 5.68
N LYS A 147 20.99 6.63 4.77
CA LYS A 147 21.98 5.65 4.29
C LYS A 147 22.84 5.08 5.41
N ASP A 148 23.12 5.91 6.41
CA ASP A 148 23.97 5.56 7.55
C ASP A 148 23.16 5.26 8.82
N ALA A 149 21.87 5.14 8.73
CA ALA A 149 21.01 4.85 9.88
C ALA A 149 21.41 3.51 10.52
N ALA A 150 21.61 3.52 11.83
CA ALA A 150 22.06 2.35 12.56
C ALA A 150 20.93 1.35 12.76
N ASP A 151 21.25 0.06 12.61
CA ASP A 151 20.34 -1.03 12.96
C ASP A 151 20.04 -0.96 14.47
N GLU A 152 18.75 -0.96 14.82
CA GLU A 152 18.32 -0.84 16.22
C GLU A 152 18.30 -2.21 16.94
N GLY A 153 18.71 -3.28 16.27
CA GLY A 153 18.74 -4.61 16.87
C GLY A 153 17.37 -5.23 17.09
N LEU A 154 16.35 -4.75 16.42
CA LEU A 154 15.01 -5.30 16.55
C LEU A 154 14.93 -6.69 15.94
N THR A 155 14.33 -7.61 16.68
CA THR A 155 13.98 -8.92 16.13
C THR A 155 12.72 -8.79 15.31
N MET A 156 12.87 -8.91 14.01
CA MET A 156 11.76 -8.78 13.07
C MET A 156 11.44 -10.12 12.44
N THR A 157 10.17 -10.44 12.35
CA THR A 157 9.72 -11.66 11.70
C THR A 157 9.41 -11.40 10.24
N HIS A 158 9.53 -12.42 9.40
CA HIS A 158 9.06 -12.31 8.02
C HIS A 158 7.54 -12.20 8.01
N ALA A 159 7.04 -11.33 7.15
CA ALA A 159 5.61 -11.27 6.90
C ALA A 159 5.16 -12.61 6.32
N THR A 160 4.12 -13.19 6.93
CA THR A 160 3.65 -14.53 6.59
C THR A 160 2.57 -14.49 5.49
N SER A 161 1.54 -15.31 5.62
CA SER A 161 0.50 -15.49 4.60
C SER A 161 -0.14 -14.18 4.09
N GLY A 162 -0.41 -13.23 4.98
CA GLY A 162 -1.05 -11.97 4.59
C GLY A 162 -0.24 -11.18 3.56
N ARG A 163 1.08 -11.17 3.72
CA ARG A 163 1.96 -10.50 2.77
C ARG A 163 2.04 -11.25 1.45
N GLN A 164 2.11 -12.58 1.50
CA GLN A 164 2.10 -13.40 0.29
C GLN A 164 0.80 -13.17 -0.49
N ASP A 165 -0.31 -13.11 0.20
CA ASP A 165 -1.61 -12.83 -0.42
C ASP A 165 -1.61 -11.45 -1.11
N ALA A 166 -1.03 -10.43 -0.50
CA ALA A 166 -0.90 -9.10 -1.10
C ALA A 166 -0.03 -9.13 -2.35
N ILE A 167 1.08 -9.85 -2.33
CA ILE A 167 1.96 -10.03 -3.49
C ILE A 167 1.23 -10.77 -4.60
N ASP A 168 0.55 -11.85 -4.28
CA ASP A 168 -0.22 -12.64 -5.25
C ASP A 168 -1.34 -11.80 -5.84
N PHE A 169 -1.99 -10.98 -5.04
CA PHE A 169 -3.00 -10.06 -5.53
C PHE A 169 -2.44 -9.07 -6.54
N VAL A 170 -1.31 -8.45 -6.24
CA VAL A 170 -0.65 -7.50 -7.15
C VAL A 170 -0.30 -8.18 -8.47
N ASN A 171 0.28 -9.38 -8.40
CA ASN A 171 0.64 -10.15 -9.58
C ASN A 171 -0.60 -10.53 -10.41
N ASN A 172 -1.69 -10.92 -9.75
CA ASN A 172 -2.94 -11.26 -10.41
C ASN A 172 -3.58 -10.05 -11.08
N ILE A 173 -3.54 -8.89 -10.43
CA ILE A 173 -4.01 -7.63 -11.03
C ILE A 173 -3.21 -7.29 -12.28
N GLN A 174 -1.88 -7.38 -12.21
CA GLN A 174 -1.03 -7.13 -13.36
C GLN A 174 -1.36 -8.06 -14.52
N ALA A 175 -1.55 -9.35 -14.23
CA ALA A 175 -1.92 -10.33 -15.24
C ALA A 175 -3.28 -10.01 -15.88
N LYS A 176 -4.27 -9.64 -15.09
CA LYS A 176 -5.62 -9.28 -15.58
C LYS A 176 -5.61 -8.02 -16.42
N VAL A 177 -4.87 -7.02 -16.01
CA VAL A 177 -4.73 -5.77 -16.77
C VAL A 177 -4.04 -6.05 -18.10
N SER A 178 -2.98 -6.85 -18.10
CA SER A 178 -2.27 -7.26 -19.32
C SER A 178 -3.17 -8.05 -20.27
N ALA A 179 -4.12 -8.82 -19.73
CA ALA A 179 -5.11 -9.58 -20.52
C ALA A 179 -6.35 -8.76 -20.86
N GLN A 180 -6.42 -7.49 -20.48
CA GLN A 180 -7.57 -6.59 -20.66
C GLN A 180 -8.83 -7.05 -19.93
N GLU A 181 -8.69 -7.74 -18.81
CA GLU A 181 -9.77 -8.20 -17.95
C GLU A 181 -10.00 -7.30 -16.74
N GLY A 182 -9.72 -6.00 -16.88
CA GLY A 182 -9.72 -5.04 -15.77
C GLY A 182 -11.04 -4.88 -15.03
N ASN A 183 -12.17 -5.21 -15.65
CA ASN A 183 -13.50 -5.11 -15.05
C ASN A 183 -13.81 -6.21 -14.01
N SER A 184 -12.93 -7.18 -13.84
CA SER A 184 -13.09 -8.26 -12.86
C SER A 184 -12.18 -8.09 -11.64
N LEU A 185 -11.65 -6.88 -11.41
CA LEU A 185 -10.77 -6.60 -10.28
C LEU A 185 -11.50 -6.77 -8.95
N PRO A 186 -10.93 -7.52 -7.98
CA PRO A 186 -11.54 -7.64 -6.67
C PRO A 186 -11.49 -6.33 -5.88
N VAL A 187 -12.53 -6.09 -5.08
CA VAL A 187 -12.66 -4.85 -4.31
C VAL A 187 -11.71 -4.83 -3.11
N SER A 188 -11.45 -5.97 -2.50
CA SER A 188 -10.51 -6.10 -1.39
C SER A 188 -9.14 -6.49 -1.92
N ALA A 189 -8.27 -5.51 -2.08
CA ALA A 189 -6.98 -5.71 -2.71
C ALA A 189 -5.92 -6.23 -1.76
N PHE A 190 -5.85 -5.64 -0.60
CA PHE A 190 -4.79 -5.92 0.34
C PHE A 190 -5.40 -6.65 1.52
N THR A 191 -5.05 -7.93 1.64
CA THR A 191 -5.41 -8.68 2.84
C THR A 191 -4.68 -8.09 4.02
N GLU A 192 -5.38 -8.06 5.16
CA GLU A 192 -4.76 -7.65 6.40
C GLU A 192 -3.66 -8.64 6.75
N TYR A 193 -2.51 -8.12 7.18
CA TYR A 193 -1.50 -8.98 7.75
C TYR A 193 -2.03 -9.51 9.06
N VAL A 194 -2.06 -10.83 9.19
CA VAL A 194 -2.57 -11.47 10.39
C VAL A 194 -1.49 -11.40 11.47
N ASP A 195 -1.86 -10.95 12.65
CA ASP A 195 -0.99 -10.88 13.82
C ASP A 195 -0.60 -12.28 14.33
#